data_5546fa4c00371116ed364cea7b10966f
#
_entry.id   5546fa4c00371116ed364cea7b10966f
#
_cell.length_a   1.000
_cell.length_b   1.000
_cell.length_c   1.000
_cell.angle_alpha   90.00
_cell.angle_beta   90.00
_cell.angle_gamma   90.00
#
_symmetry.space_group_name_H-M   'P 1'
#
loop_
_entity.id
_entity.type
_entity.pdbx_description
1 polymer ?
#
loop_
_entity_poly.entity_id
_entity_poly.type
_entity_poly.pdbx_seq_one_letter_code
_entity_poly.pdbx_strand_id
1 'polypeptide(L)'
;MLLSFQNILKRFSTRYPQLFFQLFSQLFLQAQQTPLWEDFAIIFERDPAARSGLEVLCCYPGLHAISAHRLAHWLHTHQVPFFPRFISHLARCFTGIEIHPGAHLGAGVFIDHGMGVVIGETAIVGDHTLIYQGVTLGGTGKETGKRHPTLGAQVVVGAGAKVLGNIHIGDCARIGAGSVVLNNVPINCTAVGVPSRNVCECNTADAPLEHGHLPDIEAATLQRLVNRIEQLENQLHTLKAHTLQKNTLKDSPCLSSPAHFPHPAFPHPTFPHPIMEYQSYG
;
A
#
# COMPACT_ATOMS: atom_id res chain seq x y z
N MET A 1 -27.66 30.92 -28.42
CA MET A 1 -27.89 30.81 -26.98
C MET A 1 -26.67 31.25 -26.14
N LEU A 2 -25.44 30.78 -26.41
CA LEU A 2 -24.21 31.16 -25.70
C LEU A 2 -23.86 32.64 -25.76
N LEU A 3 -24.03 33.30 -26.93
CA LEU A 3 -23.78 34.74 -27.12
C LEU A 3 -24.73 35.63 -26.29
N SER A 4 -25.97 35.18 -26.06
CA SER A 4 -26.95 35.89 -25.23
C SER A 4 -26.57 35.84 -23.74
N PHE A 5 -26.05 34.69 -23.26
CA PHE A 5 -25.63 34.52 -21.88
C PHE A 5 -24.37 35.32 -21.52
N GLN A 6 -23.40 35.39 -22.42
CA GLN A 6 -22.22 36.23 -22.25
C GLN A 6 -22.56 37.72 -22.19
N ASN A 7 -23.50 38.18 -22.99
CA ASN A 7 -23.97 39.57 -22.97
C ASN A 7 -24.74 39.92 -21.68
N ILE A 8 -25.49 38.99 -21.12
CA ILE A 8 -26.17 39.14 -19.82
C ILE A 8 -25.15 39.24 -18.70
N LEU A 9 -24.16 38.34 -18.65
CA LEU A 9 -23.09 38.36 -17.65
C LEU A 9 -22.27 39.65 -17.71
N LYS A 10 -21.92 40.11 -18.91
CA LYS A 10 -21.19 41.36 -19.12
C LYS A 10 -21.97 42.59 -18.67
N ARG A 11 -23.27 42.63 -18.94
CA ARG A 11 -24.16 43.72 -18.46
C ARG A 11 -24.36 43.68 -16.93
N PHE A 12 -24.42 42.50 -16.31
CA PHE A 12 -24.57 42.36 -14.88
C PHE A 12 -23.26 42.77 -14.16
N SER A 13 -22.13 42.32 -14.66
CA SER A 13 -20.79 42.67 -14.14
C SER A 13 -20.48 44.16 -14.20
N THR A 14 -20.93 44.86 -15.25
CA THR A 14 -20.72 46.32 -15.38
C THR A 14 -21.68 47.15 -14.54
N ARG A 15 -22.90 46.68 -14.31
CA ARG A 15 -23.94 47.42 -13.58
C ARG A 15 -23.91 47.21 -12.06
N TYR A 16 -23.39 46.03 -11.61
CA TYR A 16 -23.32 45.65 -10.21
C TYR A 16 -21.97 44.97 -9.87
N PRO A 17 -20.85 45.69 -10.00
CA PRO A 17 -19.54 45.07 -9.88
C PRO A 17 -19.27 44.45 -8.49
N GLN A 18 -19.75 45.08 -7.43
CA GLN A 18 -19.59 44.57 -6.07
C GLN A 18 -20.40 43.27 -5.81
N LEU A 19 -21.65 43.25 -6.30
CA LEU A 19 -22.51 42.09 -6.18
C LEU A 19 -22.01 40.91 -7.03
N PHE A 20 -21.50 41.21 -8.23
CA PHE A 20 -20.87 40.24 -9.10
C PHE A 20 -19.63 39.63 -8.44
N PHE A 21 -18.78 40.49 -7.86
CA PHE A 21 -17.58 40.00 -7.15
C PHE A 21 -17.93 39.19 -5.91
N GLN A 22 -18.92 39.59 -5.13
CA GLN A 22 -19.38 38.79 -3.97
C GLN A 22 -20.00 37.47 -4.37
N LEU A 23 -20.87 37.42 -5.39
CA LEU A 23 -21.44 36.18 -5.89
C LEU A 23 -20.35 35.26 -6.48
N PHE A 24 -19.42 35.82 -7.23
CA PHE A 24 -18.31 35.08 -7.80
C PHE A 24 -17.39 34.53 -6.73
N SER A 25 -17.06 35.31 -5.70
CA SER A 25 -16.23 34.86 -4.58
C SER A 25 -16.95 33.79 -3.75
N GLN A 26 -18.25 33.91 -3.50
CA GLN A 26 -19.03 32.88 -2.82
C GLN A 26 -19.12 31.57 -3.62
N LEU A 27 -19.38 31.65 -4.92
CA LEU A 27 -19.38 30.50 -5.82
C LEU A 27 -18.01 29.84 -5.89
N PHE A 28 -16.94 30.63 -5.93
CA PHE A 28 -15.56 30.16 -5.93
C PHE A 28 -15.21 29.46 -4.61
N LEU A 29 -15.58 30.05 -3.46
CA LEU A 29 -15.38 29.43 -2.14
C LEU A 29 -16.20 28.14 -1.98
N GLN A 30 -17.44 28.10 -2.47
CA GLN A 30 -18.23 26.87 -2.49
C GLN A 30 -17.64 25.82 -3.43
N ALA A 31 -17.11 26.21 -4.59
CA ALA A 31 -16.44 25.28 -5.49
C ALA A 31 -15.18 24.65 -4.86
N GLN A 32 -14.43 25.41 -4.07
CA GLN A 32 -13.26 24.92 -3.33
C GLN A 32 -13.59 23.89 -2.24
N GLN A 33 -14.85 23.81 -1.80
CA GLN A 33 -15.31 22.82 -0.82
C GLN A 33 -15.88 21.56 -1.49
N THR A 34 -15.82 21.45 -2.80
CA THR A 34 -16.28 20.27 -3.52
C THR A 34 -15.14 19.25 -3.66
N PRO A 35 -15.44 17.95 -3.60
CA PRO A 35 -14.44 16.92 -3.87
C PRO A 35 -13.74 17.08 -5.22
N LEU A 36 -14.43 17.61 -6.23
CA LEU A 36 -13.86 17.89 -7.56
C LEU A 36 -12.75 18.95 -7.53
N TRP A 37 -12.87 19.95 -6.66
CA TRP A 37 -11.81 20.94 -6.50
C TRP A 37 -10.59 20.35 -5.83
N GLU A 38 -10.78 19.52 -4.82
CA GLU A 38 -9.67 18.83 -4.16
C GLU A 38 -8.98 17.84 -5.10
N ASP A 39 -9.74 17.11 -5.94
CA ASP A 39 -9.19 16.22 -6.98
C ASP A 39 -8.37 17.00 -8.02
N PHE A 40 -8.74 18.25 -8.31
CA PHE A 40 -7.97 19.11 -9.20
C PHE A 40 -6.74 19.70 -8.52
N ALA A 41 -6.87 20.17 -7.28
CA ALA A 41 -5.81 20.83 -6.53
C ALA A 41 -4.66 19.88 -6.16
N ILE A 42 -4.98 18.65 -5.78
CA ILE A 42 -3.99 17.63 -5.37
C ILE A 42 -2.99 17.31 -6.48
N ILE A 43 -3.36 17.48 -7.75
CA ILE A 43 -2.48 17.23 -8.89
C ILE A 43 -1.29 18.18 -8.86
N PHE A 44 -1.52 19.47 -8.59
CA PHE A 44 -0.45 20.47 -8.48
C PHE A 44 0.44 20.26 -7.25
N GLU A 45 -0.11 19.67 -6.21
CA GLU A 45 0.64 19.36 -4.99
C GLU A 45 1.57 18.16 -5.21
N ARG A 46 1.11 17.16 -5.98
CA ARG A 46 1.78 15.86 -6.08
C ARG A 46 2.54 15.62 -7.39
N ASP A 47 2.15 16.28 -8.47
CA ASP A 47 2.83 16.14 -9.76
C ASP A 47 3.68 17.38 -10.08
N PRO A 48 5.03 17.28 -9.98
CA PRO A 48 5.92 18.38 -10.35
C PRO A 48 5.85 18.77 -11.83
N ALA A 49 5.27 17.92 -12.69
CA ALA A 49 5.10 18.20 -14.13
C ALA A 49 3.87 19.08 -14.42
N ALA A 50 2.93 19.21 -13.48
CA ALA A 50 1.72 20.03 -13.65
C ALA A 50 2.07 21.53 -13.67
N ARG A 51 1.96 22.17 -14.84
CA ARG A 51 2.38 23.58 -15.05
C ARG A 51 1.24 24.56 -15.10
N SER A 52 0.07 24.16 -15.60
CA SER A 52 -1.07 25.06 -15.77
C SER A 52 -2.40 24.36 -15.54
N GLY A 53 -3.40 25.10 -15.04
CA GLY A 53 -4.74 24.56 -14.83
C GLY A 53 -5.43 24.07 -16.10
N LEU A 54 -5.14 24.70 -17.24
CA LEU A 54 -5.67 24.27 -18.52
C LEU A 54 -5.08 22.93 -18.97
N GLU A 55 -3.78 22.73 -18.76
CA GLU A 55 -3.11 21.48 -19.03
C GLU A 55 -3.68 20.34 -18.16
N VAL A 56 -3.83 20.57 -16.86
CA VAL A 56 -4.42 19.60 -15.93
C VAL A 56 -5.86 19.28 -16.35
N LEU A 57 -6.65 20.29 -16.68
CA LEU A 57 -8.05 20.09 -17.09
C LEU A 57 -8.19 19.31 -18.41
N CYS A 58 -7.26 19.48 -19.36
CA CYS A 58 -7.36 18.87 -20.69
C CYS A 58 -6.56 17.58 -20.86
N CYS A 59 -5.45 17.40 -20.11
CA CYS A 59 -4.46 16.36 -20.39
C CYS A 59 -4.32 15.31 -19.29
N TYR A 60 -5.02 15.42 -18.16
CA TYR A 60 -4.93 14.47 -17.05
C TYR A 60 -6.10 13.48 -17.08
N PRO A 61 -5.89 12.26 -17.60
CA PRO A 61 -6.95 11.26 -17.74
C PRO A 61 -7.53 10.81 -16.39
N GLY A 62 -6.73 10.81 -15.31
CA GLY A 62 -7.18 10.51 -13.95
C GLY A 62 -8.27 11.47 -13.49
N LEU A 63 -8.09 12.78 -13.70
CA LEU A 63 -9.09 13.78 -13.35
C LEU A 63 -10.40 13.59 -14.12
N HIS A 64 -10.30 13.27 -15.42
CA HIS A 64 -11.48 13.00 -16.26
C HIS A 64 -12.24 11.77 -15.78
N ALA A 65 -11.53 10.69 -15.43
CA ALA A 65 -12.13 9.46 -14.95
C ALA A 65 -12.82 9.65 -13.60
N ILE A 66 -12.19 10.37 -12.65
CA ILE A 66 -12.77 10.68 -11.34
C ILE A 66 -13.99 11.59 -11.50
N SER A 67 -13.93 12.61 -12.35
CA SER A 67 -15.07 13.50 -12.62
C SER A 67 -16.27 12.75 -13.20
N ALA A 68 -16.02 11.88 -14.18
CA ALA A 68 -17.05 11.03 -14.75
C ALA A 68 -17.61 10.04 -13.72
N HIS A 69 -16.74 9.46 -12.86
CA HIS A 69 -17.16 8.58 -11.78
C HIS A 69 -18.05 9.29 -10.76
N ARG A 70 -17.74 10.51 -10.32
CA ARG A 70 -18.57 11.25 -9.37
C ARG A 70 -19.99 11.45 -9.89
N LEU A 71 -20.14 11.76 -11.19
CA LEU A 71 -21.45 11.83 -11.84
C LEU A 71 -22.14 10.45 -11.89
N ALA A 72 -21.40 9.42 -12.30
CA ALA A 72 -21.92 8.07 -12.38
C ALA A 72 -22.32 7.52 -11.01
N HIS A 73 -21.55 7.80 -9.97
CA HIS A 73 -21.84 7.43 -8.59
C HIS A 73 -23.09 8.13 -8.06
N TRP A 74 -23.22 9.42 -8.31
CA TRP A 74 -24.43 10.17 -7.94
C TRP A 74 -25.69 9.57 -8.59
N LEU A 75 -25.66 9.26 -9.89
CA LEU A 75 -26.77 8.59 -10.57
C LEU A 75 -27.03 7.18 -10.01
N HIS A 76 -25.96 6.45 -9.66
CA HIS A 76 -26.07 5.11 -9.09
C HIS A 76 -26.74 5.14 -7.72
N THR A 77 -26.38 6.07 -6.85
CA THR A 77 -27.00 6.25 -5.53
C THR A 77 -28.48 6.66 -5.62
N HIS A 78 -28.85 7.35 -6.70
CA HIS A 78 -30.26 7.69 -7.01
C HIS A 78 -31.00 6.58 -7.76
N GLN A 79 -30.41 5.36 -7.83
CA GLN A 79 -31.03 4.17 -8.45
C GLN A 79 -31.40 4.37 -9.94
N VAL A 80 -30.72 5.27 -10.66
CA VAL A 80 -30.90 5.45 -12.10
C VAL A 80 -30.37 4.21 -12.82
N PRO A 81 -31.21 3.50 -13.60
CA PRO A 81 -30.76 2.28 -14.28
C PRO A 81 -29.90 2.63 -15.50
N PHE A 82 -29.01 1.72 -15.91
CA PHE A 82 -28.20 1.76 -17.13
C PHE A 82 -27.17 2.90 -17.19
N PHE A 83 -27.57 4.16 -17.05
CA PHE A 83 -26.70 5.33 -17.27
C PHE A 83 -25.42 5.36 -16.43
N PRO A 84 -25.42 4.99 -15.13
CA PRO A 84 -24.19 4.96 -14.34
C PRO A 84 -23.11 4.06 -14.96
N ARG A 85 -23.50 2.84 -15.37
CA ARG A 85 -22.60 1.89 -16.02
C ARG A 85 -22.16 2.34 -17.39
N PHE A 86 -23.05 2.97 -18.14
CA PHE A 86 -22.74 3.51 -19.47
C PHE A 86 -21.71 4.64 -19.39
N ILE A 87 -21.86 5.59 -18.43
CA ILE A 87 -20.89 6.66 -18.20
C ILE A 87 -19.52 6.09 -17.80
N SER A 88 -19.51 5.11 -16.89
CA SER A 88 -18.26 4.42 -16.50
C SER A 88 -17.58 3.74 -17.69
N HIS A 89 -18.36 3.12 -18.59
CA HIS A 89 -17.82 2.49 -19.79
C HIS A 89 -17.24 3.52 -20.77
N LEU A 90 -17.92 4.64 -20.99
CA LEU A 90 -17.39 5.73 -21.81
C LEU A 90 -16.10 6.32 -21.21
N ALA A 91 -16.09 6.59 -19.90
CA ALA A 91 -14.90 7.07 -19.22
C ALA A 91 -13.70 6.11 -19.42
N ARG A 92 -13.92 4.80 -19.29
CA ARG A 92 -12.90 3.79 -19.59
C ARG A 92 -12.40 3.86 -21.03
N CYS A 93 -13.30 4.02 -22.00
CA CYS A 93 -12.91 4.08 -23.42
C CYS A 93 -12.02 5.29 -23.72
N PHE A 94 -12.25 6.43 -23.08
CA PHE A 94 -11.49 7.66 -23.31
C PHE A 94 -10.22 7.78 -22.47
N THR A 95 -10.22 7.22 -21.24
CA THR A 95 -9.13 7.40 -20.27
C THR A 95 -8.29 6.16 -20.04
N GLY A 96 -8.79 4.97 -20.41
CA GLY A 96 -8.19 3.69 -20.06
C GLY A 96 -8.36 3.31 -18.57
N ILE A 97 -9.16 4.05 -17.80
CA ILE A 97 -9.40 3.88 -16.38
C ILE A 97 -10.84 3.38 -16.16
N GLU A 98 -10.99 2.24 -15.50
CA GLU A 98 -12.30 1.70 -15.13
C GLU A 98 -12.59 1.93 -13.65
N ILE A 99 -13.63 2.71 -13.34
CA ILE A 99 -14.14 2.88 -11.99
C ILE A 99 -15.61 2.47 -11.97
N HIS A 100 -15.95 1.46 -11.17
CA HIS A 100 -17.34 1.05 -11.04
C HIS A 100 -18.17 2.13 -10.36
N PRO A 101 -19.40 2.45 -10.82
CA PRO A 101 -20.24 3.50 -10.21
C PRO A 101 -20.56 3.28 -8.74
N GLY A 102 -20.56 2.02 -8.26
CA GLY A 102 -20.78 1.67 -6.86
C GLY A 102 -19.56 1.88 -5.96
N ALA A 103 -18.37 2.13 -6.51
CA ALA A 103 -17.18 2.41 -5.71
C ALA A 103 -17.30 3.74 -4.98
N HIS A 104 -16.69 3.83 -3.79
CA HIS A 104 -16.62 5.07 -3.02
C HIS A 104 -15.21 5.66 -3.12
N LEU A 105 -15.10 6.88 -3.62
CA LEU A 105 -13.85 7.64 -3.67
C LEU A 105 -13.95 8.86 -2.75
N GLY A 106 -12.99 8.99 -1.86
CA GLY A 106 -12.79 10.17 -1.03
C GLY A 106 -12.44 11.42 -1.83
N ALA A 107 -12.13 12.49 -1.16
CA ALA A 107 -11.70 13.75 -1.75
C ALA A 107 -10.18 13.73 -2.01
N GLY A 108 -9.73 14.47 -3.02
CA GLY A 108 -8.30 14.56 -3.34
C GLY A 108 -7.67 13.23 -3.79
N VAL A 109 -8.45 12.30 -4.34
CA VAL A 109 -7.89 11.08 -4.95
C VAL A 109 -7.18 11.46 -6.23
N PHE A 110 -5.91 11.03 -6.36
CA PHE A 110 -5.12 11.28 -7.55
C PHE A 110 -4.79 9.96 -8.27
N ILE A 111 -5.22 9.83 -9.52
CA ILE A 111 -4.84 8.71 -10.40
C ILE A 111 -3.81 9.24 -11.39
N ASP A 112 -2.55 8.89 -11.16
CA ASP A 112 -1.44 9.31 -11.99
C ASP A 112 -1.22 8.33 -13.15
N HIS A 113 -1.04 8.85 -14.37
CA HIS A 113 -1.01 8.13 -15.65
C HIS A 113 -2.28 7.30 -15.93
N GLY A 114 -2.71 6.49 -15.02
CA GLY A 114 -4.00 5.82 -14.91
C GLY A 114 -4.30 4.70 -15.89
N MET A 115 -3.58 4.52 -16.98
CA MET A 115 -3.86 3.49 -17.98
C MET A 115 -3.95 2.10 -17.34
N GLY A 116 -5.07 1.40 -17.55
CA GLY A 116 -5.29 0.05 -17.02
C GLY A 116 -5.63 -0.03 -15.53
N VAL A 117 -5.93 1.09 -14.87
CA VAL A 117 -6.48 1.10 -13.52
C VAL A 117 -7.89 0.52 -13.53
N VAL A 118 -8.18 -0.37 -12.58
CA VAL A 118 -9.51 -0.95 -12.38
C VAL A 118 -9.91 -0.84 -10.90
N ILE A 119 -11.00 -0.16 -10.62
CA ILE A 119 -11.58 -0.01 -9.28
C ILE A 119 -12.96 -0.68 -9.26
N GLY A 120 -13.07 -1.77 -8.48
CA GLY A 120 -14.25 -2.62 -8.43
C GLY A 120 -15.41 -2.02 -7.62
N GLU A 121 -16.60 -2.63 -7.78
CA GLU A 121 -17.89 -2.13 -7.30
C GLU A 121 -17.95 -1.72 -5.83
N THR A 122 -17.41 -2.56 -4.94
CA THR A 122 -17.48 -2.33 -3.49
C THR A 122 -16.15 -1.81 -2.91
N ALA A 123 -15.25 -1.31 -3.78
CA ALA A 123 -14.01 -0.68 -3.33
C ALA A 123 -14.32 0.64 -2.60
N ILE A 124 -13.54 0.91 -1.57
CA ILE A 124 -13.55 2.18 -0.84
C ILE A 124 -12.13 2.72 -0.90
N VAL A 125 -11.98 3.95 -1.34
CA VAL A 125 -10.69 4.65 -1.46
C VAL A 125 -10.77 5.90 -0.60
N GLY A 126 -9.92 6.00 0.41
CA GLY A 126 -9.86 7.14 1.33
C GLY A 126 -9.27 8.38 0.69
N ASP A 127 -9.37 9.50 1.42
CA ASP A 127 -8.96 10.82 0.98
C ASP A 127 -7.46 10.87 0.65
N HIS A 128 -7.11 11.72 -0.32
CA HIS A 128 -5.71 11.98 -0.71
C HIS A 128 -4.91 10.73 -1.10
N THR A 129 -5.59 9.68 -1.55
CA THR A 129 -4.94 8.45 -2.03
C THR A 129 -4.36 8.65 -3.41
N LEU A 130 -3.13 8.15 -3.64
CA LEU A 130 -2.43 8.16 -4.91
C LEU A 130 -2.44 6.76 -5.53
N ILE A 131 -2.89 6.66 -6.78
CA ILE A 131 -2.99 5.40 -7.53
C ILE A 131 -2.26 5.54 -8.86
N TYR A 132 -1.29 4.66 -9.10
CA TYR A 132 -0.56 4.64 -10.38
C TYR A 132 -1.21 3.72 -11.42
N GLN A 133 -0.72 3.81 -12.66
CA GLN A 133 -1.20 2.99 -13.79
C GLN A 133 -1.17 1.49 -13.49
N GLY A 134 -2.11 0.76 -14.10
CA GLY A 134 -2.18 -0.69 -14.03
C GLY A 134 -2.62 -1.27 -12.68
N VAL A 135 -2.97 -0.45 -11.71
CA VAL A 135 -3.46 -0.89 -10.41
C VAL A 135 -4.83 -1.57 -10.55
N THR A 136 -5.05 -2.63 -9.79
CA THR A 136 -6.37 -3.27 -9.68
C THR A 136 -6.80 -3.34 -8.21
N LEU A 137 -7.93 -2.72 -7.90
CA LEU A 137 -8.66 -2.91 -6.65
C LEU A 137 -9.81 -3.90 -6.92
N GLY A 138 -9.50 -5.20 -6.81
CA GLY A 138 -10.33 -6.30 -7.30
C GLY A 138 -10.92 -7.18 -6.21
N GLY A 139 -11.89 -8.02 -6.60
CA GLY A 139 -12.43 -9.08 -5.75
C GLY A 139 -11.69 -10.42 -5.99
N THR A 140 -11.84 -11.38 -5.07
CA THR A 140 -11.18 -12.70 -5.13
C THR A 140 -12.14 -13.86 -5.37
N GLY A 141 -13.40 -13.63 -5.70
CA GLY A 141 -14.33 -14.73 -5.86
C GLY A 141 -15.67 -14.32 -6.46
N LYS A 142 -16.63 -15.25 -6.39
CA LYS A 142 -18.01 -15.03 -6.86
C LYS A 142 -18.93 -14.53 -5.74
N GLU A 143 -18.38 -14.08 -4.62
CA GLU A 143 -19.16 -13.60 -3.49
C GLU A 143 -19.94 -12.34 -3.84
N THR A 144 -21.16 -12.25 -3.34
CA THR A 144 -21.98 -11.04 -3.40
C THR A 144 -21.71 -10.18 -2.17
N GLY A 145 -21.88 -8.87 -2.28
CA GLY A 145 -21.60 -7.92 -1.20
C GLY A 145 -20.19 -7.36 -1.21
N LYS A 146 -19.63 -7.04 -0.03
CA LYS A 146 -18.30 -6.44 0.12
C LYS A 146 -17.21 -7.47 -0.23
N ARG A 147 -16.56 -7.27 -1.39
CA ARG A 147 -15.55 -8.17 -1.96
C ARG A 147 -14.32 -7.46 -2.51
N HIS A 148 -14.30 -6.14 -2.50
CA HIS A 148 -13.19 -5.31 -2.94
C HIS A 148 -12.54 -4.61 -1.75
N PRO A 149 -11.27 -4.18 -1.88
CA PRO A 149 -10.52 -3.61 -0.77
C PRO A 149 -11.08 -2.27 -0.27
N THR A 150 -10.74 -1.97 0.98
CA THR A 150 -10.91 -0.66 1.60
C THR A 150 -9.53 -0.07 1.85
N LEU A 151 -9.24 1.07 1.23
CA LEU A 151 -8.05 1.85 1.43
C LEU A 151 -8.37 3.01 2.38
N GLY A 152 -7.51 3.23 3.37
CA GLY A 152 -7.53 4.40 4.24
C GLY A 152 -7.10 5.68 3.52
N ALA A 153 -6.95 6.75 4.27
CA ALA A 153 -6.48 8.03 3.76
C ALA A 153 -4.97 8.00 3.45
N GLN A 154 -4.56 8.82 2.47
CA GLN A 154 -3.15 9.04 2.10
C GLN A 154 -2.39 7.76 1.71
N VAL A 155 -3.09 6.74 1.26
CA VAL A 155 -2.48 5.51 0.75
C VAL A 155 -1.82 5.75 -0.59
N VAL A 156 -0.66 5.15 -0.82
CA VAL A 156 0.03 5.16 -2.12
C VAL A 156 0.02 3.76 -2.70
N VAL A 157 -0.55 3.60 -3.91
CA VAL A 157 -0.60 2.31 -4.60
C VAL A 157 0.28 2.37 -5.84
N GLY A 158 1.42 1.70 -5.78
CA GLY A 158 2.44 1.69 -6.82
C GLY A 158 1.98 1.05 -8.14
N ALA A 159 2.66 1.38 -9.22
CA ALA A 159 2.32 0.97 -10.58
C ALA A 159 2.16 -0.56 -10.71
N GLY A 160 1.07 -0.98 -11.35
CA GLY A 160 0.80 -2.39 -11.61
C GLY A 160 0.39 -3.24 -10.41
N ALA A 161 0.32 -2.69 -9.19
CA ALA A 161 -0.06 -3.43 -8.00
C ALA A 161 -1.49 -3.98 -8.08
N LYS A 162 -1.71 -5.14 -7.47
CA LYS A 162 -3.00 -5.82 -7.37
C LYS A 162 -3.40 -5.96 -5.92
N VAL A 163 -4.45 -5.28 -5.51
CA VAL A 163 -5.03 -5.35 -4.15
C VAL A 163 -6.35 -6.09 -4.28
N LEU A 164 -6.40 -7.30 -3.74
CA LEU A 164 -7.48 -8.24 -4.05
C LEU A 164 -8.20 -8.75 -2.80
N GLY A 165 -9.51 -8.72 -2.86
CA GLY A 165 -10.38 -9.24 -1.80
C GLY A 165 -10.91 -8.15 -0.86
N ASN A 166 -11.74 -8.57 0.09
CA ASN A 166 -12.26 -7.72 1.15
C ASN A 166 -11.21 -7.53 2.25
N ILE A 167 -10.14 -6.79 1.92
CA ILE A 167 -9.02 -6.50 2.81
C ILE A 167 -8.97 -5.00 3.13
N HIS A 168 -8.31 -4.68 4.23
CA HIS A 168 -8.14 -3.31 4.70
C HIS A 168 -6.67 -2.87 4.56
N ILE A 169 -6.47 -1.72 3.93
CA ILE A 169 -5.18 -1.04 3.82
C ILE A 169 -5.25 0.19 4.71
N GLY A 170 -4.43 0.23 5.74
CA GLY A 170 -4.44 1.31 6.73
C GLY A 170 -3.99 2.66 6.17
N ASP A 171 -4.26 3.72 6.91
CA ASP A 171 -3.88 5.08 6.53
C ASP A 171 -2.37 5.20 6.33
N CYS A 172 -1.96 6.04 5.39
CA CYS A 172 -0.56 6.28 5.05
C CYS A 172 0.23 5.01 4.64
N ALA A 173 -0.46 3.89 4.40
CA ALA A 173 0.20 2.67 3.92
C ALA A 173 0.68 2.81 2.48
N ARG A 174 1.71 2.07 2.13
CA ARG A 174 2.30 2.07 0.79
C ARG A 174 2.25 0.66 0.20
N ILE A 175 1.82 0.56 -1.05
CA ILE A 175 1.86 -0.69 -1.81
C ILE A 175 2.92 -0.55 -2.88
N GLY A 176 3.93 -1.40 -2.83
CA GLY A 176 5.01 -1.41 -3.80
C GLY A 176 4.54 -1.71 -5.21
N ALA A 177 5.23 -1.18 -6.22
CA ALA A 177 4.93 -1.44 -7.61
C ALA A 177 4.98 -2.95 -7.92
N GLY A 178 4.03 -3.45 -8.73
CA GLY A 178 3.91 -4.86 -9.10
C GLY A 178 3.51 -5.81 -7.98
N SER A 179 3.26 -5.34 -6.77
CA SER A 179 2.93 -6.19 -5.62
C SER A 179 1.52 -6.78 -5.72
N VAL A 180 1.34 -7.99 -5.18
CA VAL A 180 0.03 -8.66 -5.06
C VAL A 180 -0.34 -8.77 -3.59
N VAL A 181 -1.31 -7.93 -3.18
CA VAL A 181 -1.75 -7.80 -1.78
C VAL A 181 -3.02 -8.62 -1.59
N LEU A 182 -2.94 -9.61 -0.70
CA LEU A 182 -4.03 -10.53 -0.37
C LEU A 182 -4.43 -10.50 1.11
N ASN A 183 -3.72 -9.71 1.92
CA ASN A 183 -3.94 -9.58 3.35
C ASN A 183 -3.98 -8.12 3.77
N ASN A 184 -4.53 -7.85 4.95
CA ASN A 184 -4.56 -6.51 5.51
C ASN A 184 -3.16 -5.91 5.65
N VAL A 185 -3.06 -4.60 5.41
CA VAL A 185 -1.82 -3.82 5.60
C VAL A 185 -2.06 -2.82 6.72
N PRO A 186 -1.27 -2.85 7.79
CA PRO A 186 -1.39 -1.88 8.88
C PRO A 186 -1.09 -0.44 8.45
N ILE A 187 -1.48 0.52 9.27
CA ILE A 187 -1.16 1.94 9.08
C ILE A 187 0.36 2.15 9.01
N ASN A 188 0.79 3.09 8.17
CA ASN A 188 2.22 3.44 7.97
C ASN A 188 3.13 2.27 7.55
N CYS A 189 2.57 1.16 7.08
CA CYS A 189 3.36 0.01 6.63
C CYS A 189 3.47 -0.03 5.11
N THR A 190 4.55 -0.64 4.62
CA THR A 190 4.75 -0.89 3.19
C THR A 190 4.50 -2.37 2.89
N ALA A 191 3.61 -2.68 1.93
CA ALA A 191 3.41 -4.03 1.43
C ALA A 191 4.13 -4.20 0.09
N VAL A 192 5.03 -5.17 -0.02
CA VAL A 192 5.84 -5.40 -1.22
C VAL A 192 6.02 -6.87 -1.52
N GLY A 193 6.06 -7.24 -2.80
CA GLY A 193 6.29 -8.60 -3.31
C GLY A 193 5.05 -9.32 -3.81
N VAL A 194 5.23 -10.58 -4.29
CA VAL A 194 4.19 -11.45 -4.87
C VAL A 194 4.31 -12.86 -4.27
N PRO A 195 3.42 -13.24 -3.33
CA PRO A 195 2.46 -12.41 -2.59
C PRO A 195 3.16 -11.41 -1.68
N SER A 196 2.50 -10.28 -1.40
CA SER A 196 3.12 -9.21 -0.62
C SER A 196 3.33 -9.58 0.85
N ARG A 197 4.40 -9.00 1.41
CA ARG A 197 4.70 -9.01 2.84
C ARG A 197 4.69 -7.58 3.38
N ASN A 198 4.18 -7.42 4.58
CA ASN A 198 4.16 -6.13 5.25
C ASN A 198 5.52 -5.85 5.91
N VAL A 199 6.08 -4.67 5.64
CA VAL A 199 7.27 -4.13 6.30
C VAL A 199 6.84 -2.87 7.01
N CYS A 200 6.88 -2.89 8.33
CA CYS A 200 6.50 -1.77 9.17
C CYS A 200 7.77 -1.24 9.83
N GLU A 201 8.39 -0.23 9.22
CA GLU A 201 9.53 0.47 9.80
C GLU A 201 9.02 1.72 10.51
N CYS A 202 9.47 1.93 11.75
CA CYS A 202 9.01 3.03 12.60
C CYS A 202 9.52 4.42 12.18
N ASN A 203 10.22 4.52 11.06
CA ASN A 203 10.82 5.77 10.58
C ASN A 203 10.45 5.99 9.13
N THR A 204 9.57 6.93 8.86
CA THR A 204 9.55 7.81 7.68
C THR A 204 8.15 8.39 7.45
N ALA A 205 7.77 9.31 8.31
CA ALA A 205 6.56 10.12 8.10
C ALA A 205 6.76 11.25 7.07
N ASP A 206 7.95 11.41 6.49
CA ASP A 206 8.35 12.70 5.94
C ASP A 206 8.39 12.81 4.41
N ALA A 207 8.02 11.77 3.65
CA ALA A 207 7.98 11.91 2.19
C ALA A 207 6.79 11.16 1.57
N PRO A 208 5.63 11.82 1.37
CA PRO A 208 4.43 11.20 0.82
C PRO A 208 4.62 10.61 -0.59
N LEU A 209 5.60 11.11 -1.35
CA LEU A 209 5.89 10.68 -2.72
C LEU A 209 7.09 9.72 -2.84
N GLU A 210 7.76 9.39 -1.74
CA GLU A 210 8.94 8.54 -1.77
C GLU A 210 8.55 7.06 -1.85
N HIS A 211 8.24 6.60 -3.05
CA HIS A 211 7.93 5.21 -3.38
C HIS A 211 9.10 4.48 -4.08
N GLY A 212 10.24 5.15 -4.23
CA GLY A 212 11.44 4.59 -4.88
C GLY A 212 12.29 3.70 -3.98
N HIS A 213 12.21 3.87 -2.66
CA HIS A 213 12.96 3.07 -1.69
C HIS A 213 12.07 1.94 -1.12
N LEU A 214 11.82 0.94 -1.94
CA LEU A 214 11.08 -0.24 -1.49
C LEU A 214 12.05 -1.22 -0.80
N PRO A 215 11.67 -1.80 0.37
CA PRO A 215 12.50 -2.78 1.04
C PRO A 215 12.62 -4.06 0.20
N ASP A 216 13.85 -4.51 -0.07
CA ASP A 216 14.11 -5.78 -0.72
C ASP A 216 14.07 -6.92 0.31
N ILE A 217 12.86 -7.48 0.51
CA ILE A 217 12.62 -8.55 1.47
C ILE A 217 13.28 -9.86 1.05
N GLU A 218 13.41 -10.09 -0.27
CA GLU A 218 14.01 -11.34 -0.79
C GLU A 218 15.52 -11.31 -0.57
N ALA A 219 16.21 -10.22 -0.92
CA ALA A 219 17.63 -10.09 -0.64
C ALA A 219 17.95 -10.19 0.85
N ALA A 220 17.17 -9.53 1.71
CA ALA A 220 17.35 -9.63 3.17
C ALA A 220 17.12 -11.06 3.71
N THR A 221 16.22 -11.83 3.11
CA THR A 221 15.96 -13.21 3.49
C THR A 221 17.07 -14.14 3.00
N LEU A 222 17.52 -13.96 1.76
CA LEU A 222 18.65 -14.69 1.19
C LEU A 222 19.93 -14.47 2.00
N GLN A 223 20.22 -13.22 2.35
CA GLN A 223 21.40 -12.92 3.18
C GLN A 223 21.35 -13.59 4.55
N ARG A 224 20.18 -13.62 5.20
CA ARG A 224 20.00 -14.36 6.46
C ARG A 224 20.23 -15.86 6.29
N LEU A 225 19.77 -16.45 5.19
CA LEU A 225 19.99 -17.85 4.89
C LEU A 225 21.47 -18.16 4.62
N VAL A 226 22.16 -17.33 3.84
CA VAL A 226 23.61 -17.44 3.58
C VAL A 226 24.39 -17.40 4.89
N ASN A 227 24.14 -16.40 5.73
CA ASN A 227 24.78 -16.28 7.03
C ASN A 227 24.52 -17.51 7.94
N ARG A 228 23.30 -18.08 7.84
CA ARG A 228 22.97 -19.29 8.60
C ARG A 228 23.70 -20.53 8.10
N ILE A 229 23.85 -20.66 6.78
CA ILE A 229 24.62 -21.75 6.16
C ILE A 229 26.08 -21.67 6.59
N GLU A 230 26.70 -20.50 6.50
CA GLU A 230 28.08 -20.26 6.94
C GLU A 230 28.29 -20.63 8.43
N GLN A 231 27.34 -20.27 9.29
CA GLN A 231 27.38 -20.66 10.70
C GLN A 231 27.32 -22.17 10.87
N LEU A 232 26.45 -22.87 10.15
CA LEU A 232 26.32 -24.31 10.22
C LEU A 232 27.57 -25.02 9.67
N GLU A 233 28.15 -24.54 8.60
CA GLU A 233 29.41 -25.05 8.04
C GLU A 233 30.55 -24.92 9.04
N ASN A 234 30.70 -23.75 9.69
CA ASN A 234 31.70 -23.54 10.72
C ASN A 234 31.50 -24.47 11.93
N GLN A 235 30.24 -24.71 12.35
CA GLN A 235 29.96 -25.68 13.42
C GLN A 235 30.32 -27.11 13.01
N LEU A 236 30.04 -27.50 11.78
CA LEU A 236 30.40 -28.78 11.22
C LEU A 236 31.93 -28.97 11.16
N HIS A 237 32.65 -27.96 10.75
CA HIS A 237 34.12 -27.98 10.73
C HIS A 237 34.70 -28.19 12.13
N THR A 238 34.18 -27.48 13.12
CA THR A 238 34.60 -27.60 14.52
C THR A 238 34.32 -28.99 15.08
N LEU A 239 33.11 -29.51 14.83
CA LEU A 239 32.75 -30.88 15.27
C LEU A 239 33.59 -31.94 14.60
N LYS A 240 33.89 -31.84 13.31
CA LYS A 240 34.78 -32.76 12.59
C LYS A 240 36.20 -32.72 13.18
N ALA A 241 36.74 -31.54 13.48
CA ALA A 241 38.05 -31.37 14.10
C ALA A 241 38.11 -32.04 15.48
N HIS A 242 37.09 -31.80 16.32
CA HIS A 242 36.99 -32.47 17.64
C HIS A 242 36.87 -34.00 17.55
N THR A 243 36.14 -34.49 16.55
CA THR A 243 35.97 -35.96 16.36
C THR A 243 37.27 -36.61 15.91
N LEU A 244 38.01 -35.97 15.00
CA LEU A 244 39.33 -36.43 14.56
C LEU A 244 40.34 -36.43 15.71
N GLN A 245 40.37 -35.39 16.54
CA GLN A 245 41.24 -35.27 17.68
C GLN A 245 40.95 -36.35 18.76
N LYS A 246 39.64 -36.66 18.93
CA LYS A 246 39.22 -37.74 19.86
C LYS A 246 39.60 -39.14 19.37
N ASN A 247 39.62 -39.37 18.05
CA ASN A 247 40.02 -40.63 17.44
C ASN A 247 41.54 -40.82 17.50
N THR A 248 42.33 -39.76 17.26
CA THR A 248 43.81 -39.85 17.39
C THR A 248 44.27 -40.05 18.81
N LEU A 249 43.53 -39.62 19.83
CA LEU A 249 43.80 -39.88 21.23
C LEU A 249 43.45 -41.34 21.65
N LYS A 250 42.56 -42.04 20.94
CA LYS A 250 42.22 -43.43 21.18
C LYS A 250 43.24 -44.42 20.60
N ASP A 251 43.95 -44.02 19.57
CA ASP A 251 44.94 -44.84 18.86
C ASP A 251 46.38 -44.68 19.39
N SER A 252 46.58 -43.88 20.45
CA SER A 252 47.87 -43.85 21.14
C SER A 252 48.08 -45.13 21.97
N PRO A 253 49.17 -45.95 21.73
CA PRO A 253 49.41 -47.17 22.50
C PRO A 253 49.69 -46.82 23.95
N CYS A 254 48.90 -47.41 24.86
CA CYS A 254 49.14 -47.38 26.30
C CYS A 254 50.53 -47.98 26.63
N LEU A 255 51.45 -47.09 26.92
CA LEU A 255 52.65 -47.51 27.67
C LEU A 255 52.22 -47.80 29.11
N SER A 256 52.15 -49.10 29.43
CA SER A 256 51.90 -49.61 30.74
C SER A 256 53.09 -49.30 31.68
N SER A 257 52.81 -48.63 32.79
CA SER A 257 53.62 -48.67 33.97
C SER A 257 52.72 -48.49 35.20
N PRO A 258 52.84 -49.40 36.21
CA PRO A 258 51.98 -49.32 37.38
C PRO A 258 52.65 -48.47 38.47
N ALA A 259 52.01 -47.37 38.84
CA ALA A 259 52.32 -46.60 40.03
C ALA A 259 51.10 -46.52 40.95
N HIS A 260 51.32 -47.17 42.08
CA HIS A 260 50.43 -47.26 43.24
C HIS A 260 50.33 -45.89 43.94
N PHE A 261 49.16 -45.31 44.09
CA PHE A 261 48.88 -44.14 44.96
C PHE A 261 47.53 -44.26 45.66
N PRO A 262 47.45 -43.85 46.94
CA PRO A 262 46.30 -44.07 47.80
C PRO A 262 45.16 -43.09 47.56
N HIS A 263 43.94 -43.55 47.84
CA HIS A 263 42.71 -42.79 47.79
C HIS A 263 42.67 -41.62 48.76
N PRO A 264 42.16 -40.42 48.29
CA PRO A 264 41.46 -39.52 49.18
C PRO A 264 39.95 -39.56 48.90
N ALA A 265 39.18 -39.56 50.00
CA ALA A 265 37.72 -39.50 50.02
C ALA A 265 37.25 -38.11 49.57
N PHE A 266 36.30 -38.08 48.61
CA PHE A 266 35.58 -36.84 48.23
C PHE A 266 34.14 -36.88 48.71
N PRO A 267 33.63 -35.77 49.26
CA PRO A 267 32.22 -35.63 49.64
C PRO A 267 31.33 -35.48 48.45
N HIS A 268 30.13 -36.05 48.51
CA HIS A 268 29.09 -35.95 47.47
C HIS A 268 28.53 -34.52 47.31
N PRO A 269 28.38 -33.97 46.10
CA PRO A 269 27.63 -32.77 45.87
C PRO A 269 26.12 -33.09 45.72
N THR A 270 25.34 -32.39 46.52
CA THR A 270 23.87 -32.33 46.39
C THR A 270 23.47 -31.40 45.23
N PHE A 271 22.72 -31.94 44.29
CA PHE A 271 22.12 -31.13 43.22
C PHE A 271 20.69 -30.71 43.61
N PRO A 272 20.30 -29.44 43.43
CA PRO A 272 18.91 -29.03 43.53
C PRO A 272 18.18 -29.34 42.22
N HIS A 273 16.96 -29.89 42.34
CA HIS A 273 16.05 -30.12 41.23
C HIS A 273 15.50 -28.79 40.67
N PRO A 274 15.39 -28.63 39.33
CA PRO A 274 14.59 -27.53 38.76
C PRO A 274 13.12 -27.94 38.70
N ILE A 275 12.27 -27.06 39.25
CA ILE A 275 10.82 -27.13 39.16
C ILE A 275 10.45 -26.61 37.73
N MET A 276 9.77 -27.45 36.94
CA MET A 276 9.12 -27.04 35.70
C MET A 276 7.72 -26.56 36.05
N GLU A 277 7.49 -25.27 35.84
CA GLU A 277 6.15 -24.69 35.78
C GLU A 277 5.66 -24.68 34.33
N TYR A 278 4.64 -25.48 34.05
CA TYR A 278 3.87 -25.43 32.81
C TYR A 278 2.78 -24.38 32.97
N GLN A 279 2.87 -23.28 32.26
CA GLN A 279 1.72 -22.41 32.05
C GLN A 279 1.07 -22.74 30.70
N SER A 280 -0.14 -23.29 30.79
CA SER A 280 -1.09 -23.46 29.71
C SER A 280 -1.79 -22.15 29.44
N TYR A 281 -1.81 -21.69 28.19
CA TYR A 281 -2.76 -20.71 27.70
C TYR A 281 -3.68 -21.37 26.68
N GLY A 282 -5.01 -21.29 27.04
CA GLY A 282 -6.12 -21.64 26.18
C GLY A 282 -6.43 -20.57 25.13
#